data_881b87d491b52fd6089a3f96a5c638a0
#
_entry.id   881b87d491b52fd6089a3f96a5c638a0
#
_cell.length_a   1.000
_cell.length_b   1.000
_cell.length_c   1.000
_cell.angle_alpha   90.00
_cell.angle_beta   90.00
_cell.angle_gamma   90.00
#
_symmetry.space_group_name_H-M   'P 1'
#
loop_
_entity.id
_entity.type
_entity.pdbx_description
1 polymer ?
#
loop_
_entity_poly.entity_id
_entity_poly.type
_entity_poly.pdbx_seq_one_letter_code
_entity_poly.pdbx_strand_id
1 'polypeptide(L)'
;MCWLLVGAVDEGAGIMTLWQAVTWDTARAGGFTAYVLLALSVIVGLALTTQLQSPSKWPRIINNEMHNFLTLLATIFVGVHILATWVDPFTKFGWNEIFIPFVSHYHPLWMASGIIALYLSIAIGISTLLRSKIGYKMWRHLHILTLVVYALVTLHGLFTGSDTQTWWGLAIYLVSVALVGGLLIRRIRLANAQKSRPQPVAVVPQPQRQYQHR
;
A
#
# COMPACT_ATOMS: atom_id res chain seq x y z
N MET A 1 -24.11 24.66 48.06
CA MET A 1 -24.75 23.81 47.02
C MET A 1 -24.30 24.14 45.57
N CYS A 2 -23.39 25.09 45.36
CA CYS A 2 -22.88 25.47 44.00
C CYS A 2 -21.57 24.81 43.59
N TRP A 3 -20.82 24.20 44.51
CA TRP A 3 -19.50 23.58 44.23
C TRP A 3 -19.56 22.16 43.65
N LEU A 4 -20.67 21.43 43.85
CA LEU A 4 -20.83 20.06 43.34
C LEU A 4 -21.19 20.02 41.83
N LEU A 5 -21.74 21.08 41.28
CA LEU A 5 -22.08 21.14 39.85
C LEU A 5 -20.90 21.54 38.96
N VAL A 6 -19.92 22.27 39.51
CA VAL A 6 -18.70 22.65 38.75
C VAL A 6 -17.77 21.48 38.53
N GLY A 7 -17.65 20.57 39.51
CA GLY A 7 -16.84 19.33 39.36
C GLY A 7 -17.41 18.35 38.35
N ALA A 8 -18.73 18.17 38.29
CA ALA A 8 -19.35 17.22 37.37
C ALA A 8 -19.29 17.67 35.86
N VAL A 9 -19.30 19.00 35.64
CA VAL A 9 -19.16 19.55 34.27
C VAL A 9 -17.74 19.43 33.79
N ASP A 10 -16.76 19.54 34.70
CA ASP A 10 -15.33 19.46 34.34
C ASP A 10 -14.87 18.01 34.09
N GLU A 11 -15.39 17.03 34.83
CA GLU A 11 -15.12 15.59 34.58
C GLU A 11 -15.68 15.15 33.23
N GLY A 12 -16.90 15.51 32.87
CA GLY A 12 -17.51 15.20 31.59
C GLY A 12 -16.78 15.82 30.41
N ALA A 13 -16.36 17.07 30.54
CA ALA A 13 -15.55 17.76 29.52
C ALA A 13 -14.16 17.12 29.40
N GLY A 14 -13.52 16.73 30.52
CA GLY A 14 -12.24 16.04 30.53
C GLY A 14 -12.29 14.66 29.87
N ILE A 15 -13.33 13.88 30.10
CA ILE A 15 -13.52 12.56 29.44
C ILE A 15 -13.72 12.71 27.93
N MET A 16 -14.54 13.67 27.49
CA MET A 16 -14.77 13.94 26.06
C MET A 16 -13.49 14.38 25.36
N THR A 17 -12.67 15.23 25.96
CA THR A 17 -11.39 15.65 25.38
C THR A 17 -10.38 14.51 25.31
N LEU A 18 -10.31 13.64 26.30
CA LEU A 18 -9.46 12.44 26.29
C LEU A 18 -9.90 11.47 25.19
N TRP A 19 -11.19 11.19 25.08
CA TRP A 19 -11.72 10.30 24.03
C TRP A 19 -11.41 10.83 22.64
N GLN A 20 -11.62 12.11 22.40
CA GLN A 20 -11.31 12.79 21.15
C GLN A 20 -9.81 12.72 20.81
N ALA A 21 -8.93 12.94 21.79
CA ALA A 21 -7.49 12.81 21.58
C ALA A 21 -7.10 11.38 21.20
N VAL A 22 -7.64 10.37 21.90
CA VAL A 22 -7.35 8.96 21.63
C VAL A 22 -7.82 8.54 20.24
N THR A 23 -9.05 8.90 19.84
CA THR A 23 -9.58 8.53 18.51
C THR A 23 -8.83 9.21 17.40
N TRP A 24 -8.54 10.50 17.53
CA TRP A 24 -7.77 11.27 16.58
C TRP A 24 -6.34 10.74 16.41
N ASP A 25 -5.62 10.53 17.49
CA ASP A 25 -4.24 10.01 17.46
C ASP A 25 -4.20 8.57 16.92
N THR A 26 -5.21 7.74 17.23
CA THR A 26 -5.33 6.39 16.68
C THR A 26 -5.61 6.44 15.17
N ALA A 27 -6.47 7.33 14.69
CA ALA A 27 -6.73 7.49 13.27
C ALA A 27 -5.47 7.94 12.51
N ARG A 28 -4.74 8.93 13.04
CA ARG A 28 -3.48 9.41 12.48
C ARG A 28 -2.41 8.32 12.45
N ALA A 29 -2.11 7.74 13.61
CA ALA A 29 -1.09 6.72 13.75
C ALA A 29 -1.42 5.48 12.91
N GLY A 30 -2.68 5.06 12.89
CA GLY A 30 -3.17 3.94 12.07
C GLY A 30 -2.97 4.18 10.58
N GLY A 31 -3.40 5.34 10.09
CA GLY A 31 -3.24 5.72 8.67
C GLY A 31 -1.78 5.84 8.25
N PHE A 32 -0.96 6.51 9.06
CA PHE A 32 0.47 6.68 8.78
C PHE A 32 1.23 5.33 8.80
N THR A 33 0.94 4.48 9.79
CA THR A 33 1.52 3.13 9.87
C THR A 33 1.09 2.27 8.68
N ALA A 34 -0.19 2.31 8.29
CA ALA A 34 -0.69 1.61 7.10
C ALA A 34 0.05 2.06 5.83
N TYR A 35 0.28 3.37 5.68
CA TYR A 35 1.05 3.92 4.56
C TYR A 35 2.48 3.38 4.52
N VAL A 36 3.20 3.43 5.63
CA VAL A 36 4.59 2.95 5.72
C VAL A 36 4.67 1.46 5.39
N LEU A 37 3.77 0.65 5.95
CA LEU A 37 3.72 -0.80 5.68
C LEU A 37 3.39 -1.10 4.22
N LEU A 38 2.45 -0.36 3.61
CA LEU A 38 2.14 -0.46 2.19
C LEU A 38 3.35 -0.10 1.32
N ALA A 39 4.03 1.01 1.62
CA ALA A 39 5.23 1.44 0.91
C ALA A 39 6.32 0.37 0.97
N LEU A 40 6.59 -0.19 2.17
CA LEU A 40 7.55 -1.28 2.34
C LEU A 40 7.13 -2.53 1.56
N SER A 41 5.85 -2.90 1.58
CA SER A 41 5.33 -4.02 0.79
C SER A 41 5.54 -3.81 -0.72
N VAL A 42 5.28 -2.61 -1.24
CA VAL A 42 5.53 -2.26 -2.65
C VAL A 42 7.02 -2.31 -2.98
N ILE A 43 7.89 -1.79 -2.10
CA ILE A 43 9.35 -1.83 -2.26
C ILE A 43 9.84 -3.28 -2.34
N VAL A 44 9.42 -4.14 -1.40
CA VAL A 44 9.76 -5.57 -1.39
C VAL A 44 9.24 -6.25 -2.67
N GLY A 45 8.00 -6.00 -3.07
CA GLY A 45 7.41 -6.54 -4.30
C GLY A 45 8.16 -6.12 -5.57
N LEU A 46 8.60 -4.87 -5.66
CA LEU A 46 9.43 -4.38 -6.76
C LEU A 46 10.85 -4.98 -6.71
N ALA A 47 11.46 -5.11 -5.53
CA ALA A 47 12.77 -5.71 -5.35
C ALA A 47 12.80 -7.17 -5.83
N LEU A 48 11.74 -7.94 -5.57
CA LEU A 48 11.57 -9.30 -6.09
C LEU A 48 11.62 -9.37 -7.62
N THR A 49 11.10 -8.36 -8.31
CA THR A 49 11.03 -8.33 -9.78
C THR A 49 12.28 -7.77 -10.44
N THR A 50 13.12 -7.04 -9.73
CA THR A 50 14.30 -6.35 -10.26
C THR A 50 15.60 -7.13 -10.11
N GLN A 51 15.55 -8.36 -9.61
CA GLN A 51 16.73 -9.23 -9.39
C GLN A 51 17.85 -8.56 -8.58
N LEU A 52 17.48 -7.66 -7.66
CA LEU A 52 18.42 -6.98 -6.75
C LEU A 52 19.06 -7.95 -5.75
N GLN A 53 18.56 -9.18 -5.69
CA GLN A 53 18.94 -10.16 -4.69
C GLN A 53 19.81 -11.24 -5.28
N SER A 54 20.93 -11.52 -4.61
CA SER A 54 21.71 -12.73 -4.86
C SER A 54 20.94 -13.93 -4.32
N PRO A 55 20.67 -14.96 -5.15
CA PRO A 55 19.94 -16.16 -4.72
C PRO A 55 20.56 -16.89 -3.53
N SER A 56 21.87 -16.74 -3.32
CA SER A 56 22.62 -17.40 -2.24
C SER A 56 22.53 -16.71 -0.89
N LYS A 57 22.29 -15.39 -0.86
CA LYS A 57 22.27 -14.60 0.38
C LYS A 57 20.87 -14.28 0.91
N TRP A 58 19.87 -14.31 0.04
CA TRP A 58 18.50 -13.93 0.39
C TRP A 58 17.48 -14.74 -0.40
N PRO A 59 16.94 -15.83 0.17
CA PRO A 59 15.98 -16.70 -0.51
C PRO A 59 14.71 -15.95 -0.92
N ARG A 60 14.23 -16.21 -2.14
CA ARG A 60 12.96 -15.61 -2.65
C ARG A 60 11.77 -15.91 -1.76
N ILE A 61 11.79 -17.01 -1.03
CA ILE A 61 10.72 -17.42 -0.13
C ILE A 61 10.56 -16.42 1.02
N ILE A 62 11.65 -15.96 1.63
CA ILE A 62 11.63 -14.99 2.73
C ILE A 62 11.00 -13.67 2.28
N ASN A 63 11.30 -13.22 1.06
CA ASN A 63 10.71 -11.99 0.54
C ASN A 63 9.23 -12.10 0.21
N ASN A 64 8.79 -13.26 -0.25
CA ASN A 64 7.38 -13.48 -0.52
C ASN A 64 6.58 -13.49 0.79
N GLU A 65 7.08 -14.16 1.81
CA GLU A 65 6.48 -14.17 3.15
C GLU A 65 6.50 -12.77 3.78
N MET A 66 7.60 -12.03 3.64
CA MET A 66 7.69 -10.65 4.13
C MET A 66 6.68 -9.73 3.42
N HIS A 67 6.54 -9.86 2.08
CA HIS A 67 5.54 -9.11 1.32
C HIS A 67 4.12 -9.42 1.80
N ASN A 68 3.79 -10.71 2.00
CA ASN A 68 2.49 -11.13 2.50
C ASN A 68 2.23 -10.60 3.92
N PHE A 69 3.21 -10.69 4.80
CA PHE A 69 3.11 -10.19 6.18
C PHE A 69 2.89 -8.67 6.21
N LEU A 70 3.69 -7.91 5.47
CA LEU A 70 3.55 -6.45 5.38
C LEU A 70 2.18 -6.04 4.83
N THR A 71 1.69 -6.75 3.82
CA THR A 71 0.37 -6.49 3.22
C THR A 71 -0.76 -6.79 4.21
N LEU A 72 -0.68 -7.90 4.94
CA LEU A 72 -1.66 -8.24 5.96
C LEU A 72 -1.68 -7.18 7.06
N LEU A 73 -0.51 -6.80 7.56
CA LEU A 73 -0.39 -5.81 8.61
C LEU A 73 -0.89 -4.43 8.16
N ALA A 74 -0.55 -4.01 6.93
CA ALA A 74 -1.09 -2.79 6.33
C ALA A 74 -2.62 -2.81 6.29
N THR A 75 -3.22 -3.93 5.88
CA THR A 75 -4.69 -4.09 5.82
C THR A 75 -5.33 -3.94 7.19
N ILE A 76 -4.73 -4.53 8.24
CA ILE A 76 -5.20 -4.37 9.62
C ILE A 76 -5.17 -2.90 10.05
N PHE A 77 -4.07 -2.19 9.78
CA PHE A 77 -3.95 -0.78 10.14
C PHE A 77 -4.86 0.14 9.32
N VAL A 78 -5.18 -0.20 8.06
CA VAL A 78 -6.25 0.47 7.30
C VAL A 78 -7.60 0.30 8.00
N GLY A 79 -7.91 -0.91 8.48
CA GLY A 79 -9.13 -1.16 9.27
C GLY A 79 -9.18 -0.31 10.56
N VAL A 80 -8.07 -0.26 11.30
CA VAL A 80 -7.95 0.58 12.51
C VAL A 80 -8.14 2.07 12.17
N HIS A 81 -7.52 2.54 11.10
CA HIS A 81 -7.66 3.92 10.62
C HIS A 81 -9.11 4.28 10.30
N ILE A 82 -9.80 3.44 9.53
CA ILE A 82 -11.20 3.67 9.16
C ILE A 82 -12.10 3.66 10.39
N LEU A 83 -11.94 2.68 11.27
CA LEU A 83 -12.75 2.58 12.49
C LEU A 83 -12.52 3.77 13.43
N ALA A 84 -11.26 4.15 13.65
CA ALA A 84 -10.94 5.30 14.49
C ALA A 84 -11.49 6.60 13.91
N THR A 85 -11.39 6.80 12.60
CA THR A 85 -11.96 7.96 11.91
C THR A 85 -13.49 7.99 12.00
N TRP A 86 -14.15 6.83 11.94
CA TRP A 86 -15.61 6.75 12.04
C TRP A 86 -16.13 7.07 13.44
N VAL A 87 -15.44 6.62 14.49
CA VAL A 87 -15.88 6.85 15.88
C VAL A 87 -15.38 8.18 16.44
N ASP A 88 -14.57 8.93 15.69
CA ASP A 88 -13.99 10.17 16.15
C ASP A 88 -15.04 11.30 16.21
N PRO A 89 -15.30 11.87 17.41
CA PRO A 89 -16.31 12.92 17.59
C PRO A 89 -15.91 14.28 17.00
N PHE A 90 -14.63 14.46 16.64
CA PHE A 90 -14.12 15.71 16.09
C PHE A 90 -14.37 15.79 14.58
N THR A 91 -13.96 14.78 13.83
CA THR A 91 -14.11 14.75 12.37
C THR A 91 -15.56 14.56 11.94
N LYS A 92 -16.36 13.86 12.76
CA LYS A 92 -17.80 13.59 12.51
C LYS A 92 -18.09 13.00 11.13
N PHE A 93 -17.18 12.19 10.59
CA PHE A 93 -17.40 11.55 9.30
C PHE A 93 -18.51 10.50 9.39
N GLY A 94 -19.54 10.69 8.58
CA GLY A 94 -20.60 9.72 8.39
C GLY A 94 -20.19 8.58 7.45
N TRP A 95 -20.96 7.51 7.41
CA TRP A 95 -20.74 6.38 6.50
C TRP A 95 -20.60 6.82 5.04
N ASN A 96 -21.41 7.79 4.60
CA ASN A 96 -21.35 8.30 3.22
C ASN A 96 -20.00 8.93 2.91
N GLU A 97 -19.39 9.64 3.84
CA GLU A 97 -18.11 10.32 3.65
C GLU A 97 -16.91 9.38 3.68
N ILE A 98 -17.07 8.24 4.37
CA ILE A 98 -16.03 7.19 4.46
C ILE A 98 -16.07 6.25 3.25
N PHE A 99 -17.26 5.99 2.69
CA PHE A 99 -17.41 4.98 1.64
C PHE A 99 -17.79 5.53 0.26
N ILE A 100 -18.31 6.77 0.15
CA ILE A 100 -18.67 7.35 -1.15
C ILE A 100 -17.62 8.38 -1.56
N PRO A 101 -16.90 8.18 -2.67
CA PRO A 101 -15.93 9.15 -3.16
C PRO A 101 -16.58 10.51 -3.44
N PHE A 102 -15.85 11.59 -3.21
CA PHE A 102 -16.22 12.99 -3.49
C PHE A 102 -17.34 13.59 -2.63
N VAL A 103 -17.92 12.85 -1.69
CA VAL A 103 -19.02 13.34 -0.82
C VAL A 103 -18.47 14.06 0.43
N SER A 104 -17.25 13.77 0.84
CA SER A 104 -16.66 14.36 2.04
C SER A 104 -16.63 15.89 1.98
N HIS A 105 -17.01 16.54 3.09
CA HIS A 105 -16.86 17.98 3.27
C HIS A 105 -15.40 18.42 3.51
N TYR A 106 -14.54 17.49 3.93
CA TYR A 106 -13.10 17.72 4.15
C TYR A 106 -12.30 17.25 2.94
N HIS A 107 -11.67 18.17 2.23
CA HIS A 107 -10.82 17.87 1.06
C HIS A 107 -11.38 16.79 0.11
N PRO A 108 -12.55 17.01 -0.55
CA PRO A 108 -13.31 15.98 -1.27
C PRO A 108 -12.48 15.13 -2.24
N LEU A 109 -11.57 15.77 -2.99
CA LEU A 109 -10.73 15.10 -3.99
C LEU A 109 -9.72 14.14 -3.34
N TRP A 110 -9.07 14.61 -2.27
CA TRP A 110 -8.04 13.81 -1.59
C TRP A 110 -8.64 12.71 -0.72
N MET A 111 -9.80 12.94 -0.12
CA MET A 111 -10.58 11.89 0.54
C MET A 111 -11.04 10.84 -0.46
N ALA A 112 -11.53 11.25 -1.64
CA ALA A 112 -11.92 10.32 -2.69
C ALA A 112 -10.75 9.44 -3.15
N SER A 113 -9.51 9.97 -3.20
CA SER A 113 -8.34 9.15 -3.55
C SER A 113 -8.10 8.01 -2.57
N GLY A 114 -8.27 8.23 -1.26
CA GLY A 114 -8.20 7.19 -0.23
C GLY A 114 -9.30 6.13 -0.37
N ILE A 115 -10.54 6.57 -0.62
CA ILE A 115 -11.70 5.68 -0.80
C ILE A 115 -11.54 4.82 -2.07
N ILE A 116 -11.10 5.40 -3.18
CA ILE A 116 -10.83 4.67 -4.42
C ILE A 116 -9.70 3.66 -4.20
N ALA A 117 -8.64 4.06 -3.48
CA ALA A 117 -7.54 3.16 -3.13
C ALA A 117 -8.02 1.98 -2.27
N LEU A 118 -8.95 2.21 -1.32
CA LEU A 118 -9.56 1.14 -0.52
C LEU A 118 -10.28 0.12 -1.41
N TYR A 119 -11.15 0.58 -2.32
CA TYR A 119 -11.87 -0.32 -3.24
C TYR A 119 -10.94 -1.10 -4.16
N LEU A 120 -9.92 -0.44 -4.72
CA LEU A 120 -8.90 -1.12 -5.52
C LEU A 120 -8.13 -2.16 -4.69
N SER A 121 -7.79 -1.85 -3.43
CA SER A 121 -7.10 -2.77 -2.53
C SER A 121 -7.94 -4.01 -2.23
N ILE A 122 -9.24 -3.83 -1.99
CA ILE A 122 -10.19 -4.94 -1.81
C ILE A 122 -10.26 -5.81 -3.07
N ALA A 123 -10.39 -5.20 -4.24
CA ALA A 123 -10.45 -5.92 -5.53
C ALA A 123 -9.16 -6.72 -5.79
N ILE A 124 -7.98 -6.13 -5.51
CA ILE A 124 -6.68 -6.81 -5.62
C ILE A 124 -6.58 -7.96 -4.61
N GLY A 125 -7.01 -7.75 -3.37
CA GLY A 125 -7.05 -8.79 -2.34
C GLY A 125 -7.93 -9.98 -2.76
N ILE A 126 -9.15 -9.72 -3.21
CA ILE A 126 -10.05 -10.75 -3.73
C ILE A 126 -9.42 -11.47 -4.94
N SER A 127 -8.82 -10.73 -5.88
CA SER A 127 -8.14 -11.33 -7.02
C SER A 127 -6.98 -12.26 -6.60
N THR A 128 -6.31 -11.93 -5.52
CA THR A 128 -5.22 -12.75 -4.97
C THR A 128 -5.75 -14.04 -4.34
N LEU A 129 -6.87 -13.99 -3.63
CA LEU A 129 -7.56 -15.18 -3.12
C LEU A 129 -8.10 -16.07 -4.25
N LEU A 130 -8.56 -15.46 -5.33
CA LEU A 130 -9.10 -16.16 -6.50
C LEU A 130 -8.05 -16.51 -7.56
N ARG A 131 -6.75 -16.34 -7.28
CA ARG A 131 -5.66 -16.53 -8.25
C ARG A 131 -5.66 -17.89 -8.93
N SER A 132 -6.01 -18.95 -8.21
CA SER A 132 -6.14 -20.32 -8.78
C SER A 132 -7.25 -20.44 -9.79
N LYS A 133 -8.32 -19.63 -9.67
CA LYS A 133 -9.49 -19.64 -10.57
C LYS A 133 -9.31 -18.72 -11.77
N ILE A 134 -8.78 -17.51 -11.57
CA ILE A 134 -8.63 -16.51 -12.65
C ILE A 134 -7.35 -16.70 -13.47
N GLY A 135 -6.40 -17.50 -12.96
CA GLY A 135 -5.13 -17.76 -13.60
C GLY A 135 -4.07 -16.66 -13.35
N TYR A 136 -2.80 -17.07 -13.50
CA TYR A 136 -1.65 -16.21 -13.17
C TYR A 136 -1.56 -14.94 -14.02
N LYS A 137 -1.91 -15.02 -15.32
CA LYS A 137 -1.81 -13.85 -16.22
C LYS A 137 -2.78 -12.74 -15.81
N MET A 138 -4.05 -13.09 -15.59
CA MET A 138 -5.07 -12.13 -15.17
C MET A 138 -4.72 -11.53 -13.80
N TRP A 139 -4.41 -12.39 -12.83
CA TRP A 139 -3.98 -11.95 -11.50
C TRP A 139 -2.82 -10.95 -11.55
N ARG A 140 -1.81 -11.20 -12.37
CA ARG A 140 -0.65 -10.31 -12.50
C ARG A 140 -1.02 -8.92 -13.03
N HIS A 141 -1.96 -8.83 -13.97
CA HIS A 141 -2.44 -7.54 -14.47
C HIS A 141 -3.21 -6.76 -13.39
N LEU A 142 -4.07 -7.44 -12.64
CA LEU A 142 -4.76 -6.82 -11.51
C LEU A 142 -3.80 -6.42 -10.39
N HIS A 143 -2.82 -7.26 -10.09
CA HIS A 143 -1.84 -6.98 -9.05
C HIS A 143 -0.95 -5.75 -9.35
N ILE A 144 -0.72 -5.42 -10.62
CA ILE A 144 0.02 -4.20 -11.01
C ILE A 144 -0.71 -2.92 -10.56
N LEU A 145 -2.04 -2.96 -10.40
CA LEU A 145 -2.81 -1.83 -9.87
C LEU A 145 -2.43 -1.44 -8.44
N THR A 146 -1.65 -2.27 -7.73
CA THR A 146 -1.05 -1.89 -6.44
C THR A 146 -0.19 -0.64 -6.52
N LEU A 147 0.43 -0.35 -7.68
CA LEU A 147 1.16 0.90 -7.90
C LEU A 147 0.22 2.11 -7.97
N VAL A 148 -0.98 1.93 -8.54
CA VAL A 148 -2.03 2.96 -8.55
C VAL A 148 -2.55 3.19 -7.13
N VAL A 149 -2.80 2.11 -6.39
CA VAL A 149 -3.17 2.19 -4.95
C VAL A 149 -2.12 2.98 -4.18
N TYR A 150 -0.84 2.64 -4.34
CA TYR A 150 0.26 3.35 -3.68
C TYR A 150 0.24 4.86 -4.00
N ALA A 151 0.08 5.24 -5.27
CA ALA A 151 0.02 6.65 -5.67
C ALA A 151 -1.19 7.37 -5.04
N LEU A 152 -2.38 6.76 -5.08
CA LEU A 152 -3.59 7.32 -4.51
C LEU A 152 -3.50 7.49 -3.00
N VAL A 153 -2.96 6.50 -2.27
CA VAL A 153 -2.76 6.57 -0.81
C VAL A 153 -1.70 7.61 -0.45
N THR A 154 -0.64 7.74 -1.28
CA THR A 154 0.36 8.80 -1.09
C THR A 154 -0.27 10.18 -1.22
N LEU A 155 -1.10 10.42 -2.24
CA LEU A 155 -1.82 11.69 -2.42
C LEU A 155 -2.80 11.92 -1.28
N HIS A 156 -3.57 10.89 -0.89
CA HIS A 156 -4.47 10.98 0.26
C HIS A 156 -3.71 11.43 1.52
N GLY A 157 -2.63 10.72 1.90
CA GLY A 157 -1.88 11.04 3.10
C GLY A 157 -1.16 12.40 3.03
N LEU A 158 -0.64 12.81 1.87
CA LEU A 158 0.02 14.10 1.69
C LEU A 158 -0.92 15.28 1.87
N PHE A 159 -2.16 15.19 1.39
CA PHE A 159 -3.09 16.32 1.33
C PHE A 159 -4.17 16.31 2.39
N THR A 160 -4.36 15.20 3.13
CA THR A 160 -5.31 15.12 4.25
C THR A 160 -4.62 14.89 5.59
N GLY A 161 -3.39 14.36 5.58
CA GLY A 161 -2.66 14.02 6.80
C GLY A 161 -2.02 15.24 7.47
N SER A 162 -2.24 15.41 8.77
CA SER A 162 -1.61 16.47 9.58
C SER A 162 -0.11 16.28 9.75
N ASP A 163 0.40 15.03 9.67
CA ASP A 163 1.82 14.72 9.85
C ASP A 163 2.70 15.23 8.72
N THR A 164 2.13 15.55 7.55
CA THR A 164 2.87 16.17 6.43
C THR A 164 3.35 17.58 6.71
N GLN A 165 2.81 18.24 7.72
CA GLN A 165 3.29 19.53 8.20
C GLN A 165 4.59 19.41 9.04
N THR A 166 4.95 18.18 9.43
CA THR A 166 6.19 17.91 10.13
C THR A 166 7.30 17.52 9.15
N TRP A 167 8.55 17.91 9.42
CA TRP A 167 9.69 17.58 8.56
C TRP A 167 9.90 16.06 8.41
N TRP A 168 9.70 15.29 9.48
CA TRP A 168 9.88 13.84 9.47
C TRP A 168 8.75 13.13 8.71
N GLY A 169 7.50 13.59 8.85
CA GLY A 169 6.36 13.04 8.10
C GLY A 169 6.54 13.26 6.61
N LEU A 170 6.85 14.49 6.18
CA LEU A 170 7.14 14.80 4.78
C LEU A 170 8.34 14.00 4.26
N ALA A 171 9.42 13.86 5.04
CA ALA A 171 10.60 13.09 4.66
C ALA A 171 10.26 11.62 4.36
N ILE A 172 9.39 10.98 5.15
CA ILE A 172 8.96 9.59 4.92
C ILE A 172 8.22 9.45 3.58
N TYR A 173 7.31 10.39 3.25
CA TYR A 173 6.65 10.40 1.94
C TYR A 173 7.66 10.57 0.80
N LEU A 174 8.56 11.53 0.88
CA LEU A 174 9.56 11.79 -0.16
C LEU A 174 10.52 10.61 -0.36
N VAL A 175 11.02 10.02 0.73
CA VAL A 175 11.90 8.86 0.69
C VAL A 175 11.17 7.66 0.08
N SER A 176 9.94 7.39 0.48
CA SER A 176 9.17 6.27 -0.07
C SER A 176 8.92 6.45 -1.58
N VAL A 177 8.55 7.65 -2.03
CA VAL A 177 8.34 7.97 -3.45
C VAL A 177 9.64 7.83 -4.26
N ALA A 178 10.76 8.30 -3.70
CA ALA A 178 12.07 8.16 -4.35
C ALA A 178 12.49 6.69 -4.50
N LEU A 179 12.29 5.86 -3.47
CA LEU A 179 12.61 4.43 -3.50
C LEU A 179 11.70 3.67 -4.47
N VAL A 180 10.38 3.85 -4.38
CA VAL A 180 9.43 3.18 -5.27
C VAL A 180 9.64 3.62 -6.71
N GLY A 181 9.82 4.92 -6.97
CA GLY A 181 10.10 5.48 -8.29
C GLY A 181 11.41 4.95 -8.88
N GLY A 182 12.48 4.94 -8.10
CA GLY A 182 13.79 4.41 -8.50
C GLY A 182 13.73 2.92 -8.87
N LEU A 183 13.05 2.11 -8.05
CA LEU A 183 12.85 0.69 -8.34
C LEU A 183 11.98 0.46 -9.57
N LEU A 184 10.96 1.27 -9.78
CA LEU A 184 10.10 1.19 -10.95
C LEU A 184 10.87 1.54 -12.23
N ILE A 185 11.65 2.63 -12.23
CA ILE A 185 12.53 3.01 -13.34
C ILE A 185 13.51 1.89 -13.66
N ARG A 186 14.16 1.32 -12.63
CA ARG A 186 15.07 0.18 -12.82
C ARG A 186 14.35 -1.01 -13.45
N ARG A 187 13.16 -1.36 -13.00
CA ARG A 187 12.35 -2.44 -13.57
C ARG A 187 12.06 -2.22 -15.05
N ILE A 188 11.67 -1.00 -15.43
CA ILE A 188 11.38 -0.63 -16.83
C ILE A 188 12.65 -0.75 -17.68
N ARG A 189 13.79 -0.23 -17.19
CA ARG A 189 15.08 -0.32 -17.90
C ARG A 189 15.50 -1.78 -18.13
N LEU A 190 15.38 -2.64 -17.13
CA LEU A 190 15.71 -4.05 -17.27
C LEU A 190 14.79 -4.77 -18.27
N ALA A 191 13.49 -4.48 -18.25
CA ALA A 191 12.54 -5.04 -19.21
C ALA A 191 12.84 -4.62 -20.66
N ASN A 192 13.21 -3.35 -20.87
CA ASN A 192 13.59 -2.86 -22.18
C ASN A 192 14.91 -3.47 -22.67
N ALA A 193 15.92 -3.59 -21.80
CA ALA A 193 17.19 -4.23 -22.14
C ALA A 193 17.03 -5.71 -22.52
N GLN A 194 16.09 -6.44 -21.90
CA GLN A 194 15.78 -7.82 -22.28
C GLN A 194 15.13 -7.93 -23.66
N LYS A 195 14.26 -6.98 -24.02
CA LYS A 195 13.63 -6.93 -25.36
C LYS A 195 14.64 -6.65 -26.48
N SER A 196 15.70 -5.89 -26.19
CA SER A 196 16.73 -5.48 -27.17
C SER A 196 17.82 -6.56 -27.35
N ARG A 197 17.83 -7.65 -26.59
CA ARG A 197 18.79 -8.74 -26.78
C ARG A 197 18.41 -9.56 -28.02
N PRO A 198 19.34 -9.78 -28.98
CA PRO A 198 19.10 -10.68 -30.09
C PRO A 198 18.69 -12.06 -29.55
N GLN A 199 17.65 -12.64 -30.12
CA GLN A 199 17.30 -14.02 -29.78
C GLN A 199 18.45 -14.94 -30.21
N PRO A 200 18.85 -15.93 -29.37
CA PRO A 200 19.81 -16.94 -29.79
C PRO A 200 19.29 -17.60 -31.06
N VAL A 201 20.08 -17.54 -32.12
CA VAL A 201 19.78 -18.27 -33.36
C VAL A 201 19.61 -19.74 -32.95
N ALA A 202 18.43 -20.32 -33.23
CA ALA A 202 18.21 -21.73 -33.00
C ALA A 202 19.26 -22.50 -33.80
N VAL A 203 20.22 -23.12 -33.10
CA VAL A 203 21.17 -24.00 -33.73
C VAL A 203 20.38 -25.22 -34.21
N VAL A 204 20.16 -25.27 -35.53
CA VAL A 204 19.53 -26.44 -36.15
C VAL A 204 20.45 -27.63 -35.87
N PRO A 205 19.96 -28.70 -35.21
CA PRO A 205 20.77 -29.86 -34.97
C PRO A 205 21.24 -30.43 -36.32
N GLN A 206 22.56 -30.46 -36.55
CA GLN A 206 23.05 -31.10 -37.73
C GLN A 206 22.66 -32.60 -37.69
N PRO A 207 22.18 -33.18 -38.82
CA PRO A 207 21.88 -34.61 -38.87
C PRO A 207 23.14 -35.36 -38.57
N GLN A 208 23.11 -36.23 -37.55
CA GLN A 208 24.20 -37.12 -37.21
C GLN A 208 24.45 -38.04 -38.42
N ARG A 209 25.60 -37.91 -39.06
CA ARG A 209 26.06 -38.86 -40.07
C ARG A 209 26.18 -40.21 -39.39
N GLN A 210 25.24 -41.11 -39.66
CA GLN A 210 25.41 -42.49 -39.33
C GLN A 210 26.60 -43.03 -40.12
N TYR A 211 27.74 -43.20 -39.47
CA TYR A 211 28.81 -44.02 -40.02
C TYR A 211 28.34 -45.47 -40.00
N GLN A 212 27.86 -45.96 -41.16
CA GLN A 212 27.66 -47.39 -41.41
C GLN A 212 29.07 -47.99 -41.50
N HIS A 213 29.47 -48.72 -40.46
CA HIS A 213 30.57 -49.63 -40.53
C HIS A 213 30.17 -50.83 -41.42
N ARG A 214 30.82 -50.94 -42.58
CA ARG A 214 30.87 -52.17 -43.36
C ARG A 214 32.02 -53.01 -42.86
#